data_df96e3cf789ce9ac8821084ebac6e46c
#
_entry.id   df96e3cf789ce9ac8821084ebac6e46c
#
_cell.length_a   1.000
_cell.length_b   1.000
_cell.length_c   1.000
_cell.angle_alpha   90.00
_cell.angle_beta   90.00
_cell.angle_gamma   90.00
#
_symmetry.space_group_name_H-M   'P 1'
#
loop_
_entity.id
_entity.type
_entity.pdbx_description
1 polymer ?
#
loop_
_entity_poly.entity_id
_entity_poly.type
_entity_poly.pdbx_seq_one_letter_code
_entity_poly.pdbx_strand_id
1 'polypeptide(L)'
;MNPEDLRQQILELTRQYYQAKWPEKTFQPDKDTVPVSGKVFDAEELANLVDASLDFWLTTGRYAEQFEREFAQYMGSRFALLVNSGSSANLLAVTALTSPLLGERRLQPGDEVITVAAGFPTTVNPIIQNGLIPVFLDIDIPTYNIDVTHLEAAISDRTKAIILAHT
;
A
#
# COMPACT_ATOMS: atom_id res chain seq x y z
N MET A 1 35.34 -6.15 -21.57
CA MET A 1 34.25 -6.54 -20.66
C MET A 1 32.94 -6.19 -21.36
N ASN A 2 32.02 -7.10 -21.46
CA ASN A 2 30.75 -6.81 -22.11
C ASN A 2 29.79 -6.10 -21.12
N PRO A 3 28.70 -5.47 -21.58
CA PRO A 3 27.77 -4.76 -20.70
C PRO A 3 27.17 -5.64 -19.61
N GLU A 4 26.93 -6.90 -19.86
CA GLU A 4 26.35 -7.84 -18.90
C GLU A 4 27.33 -8.16 -17.76
N ASP A 5 28.61 -8.37 -18.08
CA ASP A 5 29.66 -8.58 -17.06
C ASP A 5 29.77 -7.34 -16.13
N LEU A 6 29.67 -6.14 -16.71
CA LEU A 6 29.69 -4.89 -15.93
C LEU A 6 28.43 -4.77 -15.05
N ARG A 7 27.26 -5.12 -15.57
CA ARG A 7 26.02 -5.15 -14.82
C ARG A 7 26.14 -6.05 -13.58
N GLN A 8 26.63 -7.26 -13.75
CA GLN A 8 26.85 -8.19 -12.63
C GLN A 8 27.83 -7.65 -11.60
N GLN A 9 28.91 -7.01 -12.04
CA GLN A 9 29.84 -6.38 -11.10
C GLN A 9 29.23 -5.22 -10.32
N ILE A 10 28.40 -4.39 -10.96
CA ILE A 10 27.71 -3.29 -10.30
C ILE A 10 26.76 -3.85 -9.23
N LEU A 11 26.01 -4.90 -9.54
CA LEU A 11 25.09 -5.52 -8.58
C LEU A 11 25.82 -6.16 -7.41
N GLU A 12 26.96 -6.82 -7.68
CA GLU A 12 27.77 -7.40 -6.61
C GLU A 12 28.38 -6.30 -5.71
N LEU A 13 28.90 -5.22 -6.28
CA LEU A 13 29.37 -4.05 -5.51
C LEU A 13 28.23 -3.40 -4.71
N THR A 14 27.02 -3.41 -5.22
CA THR A 14 25.84 -2.90 -4.51
C THR A 14 25.55 -3.75 -3.27
N ARG A 15 25.61 -5.08 -3.36
CA ARG A 15 25.44 -5.98 -2.21
C ARG A 15 26.54 -5.78 -1.16
N GLN A 16 27.80 -5.65 -1.61
CA GLN A 16 28.93 -5.37 -0.73
C GLN A 16 28.78 -4.01 -0.03
N TYR A 17 28.32 -2.99 -0.75
CA TYR A 17 28.00 -1.69 -0.15
C TYR A 17 26.93 -1.81 0.93
N TYR A 18 25.85 -2.57 0.65
CA TYR A 18 24.79 -2.81 1.64
C TYR A 18 25.37 -3.42 2.92
N GLN A 19 26.14 -4.50 2.81
CA GLN A 19 26.75 -5.18 3.96
C GLN A 19 27.67 -4.27 4.77
N ALA A 20 28.45 -3.42 4.09
CA ALA A 20 29.33 -2.46 4.74
C ALA A 20 28.58 -1.32 5.43
N LYS A 21 27.46 -0.87 4.84
CA LYS A 21 26.68 0.28 5.32
C LYS A 21 25.71 -0.09 6.44
N TRP A 22 25.09 -1.26 6.34
CA TRP A 22 24.08 -1.76 7.28
C TRP A 22 24.48 -3.16 7.80
N PRO A 23 25.58 -3.27 8.58
CA PRO A 23 25.95 -4.54 9.19
C PRO A 23 24.85 -4.99 10.14
N GLU A 24 24.69 -6.31 10.26
CA GLU A 24 23.80 -6.87 11.26
C GLU A 24 24.13 -6.33 12.65
N LYS A 25 23.10 -5.81 13.30
CA LYS A 25 23.23 -5.24 14.63
C LYS A 25 22.33 -5.98 15.61
N THR A 26 22.91 -6.57 16.63
CA THR A 26 22.14 -7.15 17.72
C THR A 26 21.57 -6.04 18.60
N PHE A 27 20.27 -6.04 18.80
CA PHE A 27 19.59 -5.10 19.68
C PHE A 27 20.11 -5.22 21.12
N GLN A 28 20.50 -4.10 21.71
CA GLN A 28 20.97 -4.02 23.08
C GLN A 28 19.92 -3.30 23.96
N PRO A 29 19.24 -4.02 24.89
CA PRO A 29 18.38 -3.37 25.86
C PRO A 29 19.10 -2.24 26.60
N ASP A 30 18.37 -1.21 26.95
CA ASP A 30 18.85 -0.01 27.67
C ASP A 30 19.79 0.91 26.88
N LYS A 31 20.21 0.52 25.67
CA LYS A 31 21.06 1.35 24.79
C LYS A 31 20.38 1.70 23.48
N ASP A 32 19.70 0.75 22.87
CA ASP A 32 19.05 0.94 21.59
C ASP A 32 17.61 1.40 21.76
N THR A 33 17.19 2.34 20.93
CA THR A 33 15.80 2.80 20.90
C THR A 33 14.97 1.89 20.00
N VAL A 34 13.79 1.49 20.47
CA VAL A 34 12.79 0.83 19.64
C VAL A 34 12.05 1.90 18.83
N PRO A 35 12.22 1.97 17.50
CA PRO A 35 11.54 2.97 16.68
C PRO A 35 10.05 2.61 16.53
N VAL A 36 9.20 3.62 16.34
CA VAL A 36 7.76 3.42 16.06
C VAL A 36 7.53 2.79 14.70
N SER A 37 8.48 2.94 13.79
CA SER A 37 8.47 2.33 12.45
C SER A 37 9.90 2.20 11.96
N GLY A 38 10.11 1.34 10.98
CA GLY A 38 11.42 1.16 10.36
C GLY A 38 11.30 0.60 8.96
N LYS A 39 12.38 0.74 8.20
CA LYS A 39 12.51 0.07 6.91
C LYS A 39 12.98 -1.35 7.16
N VAL A 40 12.30 -2.32 6.58
CA VAL A 40 12.74 -3.71 6.50
C VAL A 40 13.17 -3.95 5.07
N PHE A 41 14.44 -4.13 4.85
CA PHE A 41 15.02 -4.36 3.53
C PHE A 41 16.38 -5.05 3.68
N ASP A 42 16.80 -5.73 2.64
CA ASP A 42 18.13 -6.35 2.57
C ASP A 42 18.90 -5.89 1.32
N ALA A 43 19.94 -6.61 0.98
CA ALA A 43 20.78 -6.29 -0.17
C ALA A 43 20.03 -6.44 -1.50
N GLU A 44 19.02 -7.30 -1.55
CA GLU A 44 18.32 -7.60 -2.81
C GLU A 44 17.37 -6.47 -3.24
N GLU A 45 16.68 -5.81 -2.30
CA GLU A 45 15.89 -4.62 -2.65
C GLU A 45 16.78 -3.53 -3.25
N LEU A 46 17.97 -3.31 -2.65
CA LEU A 46 18.90 -2.32 -3.17
C LEU A 46 19.47 -2.75 -4.54
N ALA A 47 19.82 -4.03 -4.69
CA ALA A 47 20.32 -4.57 -5.94
C ALA A 47 19.28 -4.48 -7.06
N ASN A 48 18.01 -4.84 -6.78
CA ASN A 48 16.91 -4.75 -7.73
C ASN A 48 16.63 -3.31 -8.16
N LEU A 49 16.73 -2.35 -7.24
CA LEU A 49 16.59 -0.93 -7.56
C LEU A 49 17.68 -0.45 -8.53
N VAL A 50 18.93 -0.84 -8.27
CA VAL A 50 20.06 -0.52 -9.15
C VAL A 50 19.90 -1.23 -10.50
N ASP A 51 19.52 -2.49 -10.51
CA ASP A 51 19.29 -3.28 -11.71
C ASP A 51 18.21 -2.69 -12.62
N ALA A 52 17.09 -2.25 -12.02
CA ALA A 52 16.05 -1.52 -12.74
C ALA A 52 16.57 -0.19 -13.34
N SER A 53 17.44 0.52 -12.59
CA SER A 53 18.03 1.77 -13.06
C SER A 53 18.95 1.56 -14.27
N LEU A 54 19.63 0.42 -14.34
CA LEU A 54 20.53 0.08 -15.47
C LEU A 54 19.75 -0.22 -16.76
N ASP A 55 18.46 -0.55 -16.68
CA ASP A 55 17.58 -0.66 -17.87
C ASP A 55 17.31 0.71 -18.49
N PHE A 56 17.46 1.78 -17.73
CA PHE A 56 17.12 3.16 -18.11
C PHE A 56 15.70 3.29 -18.70
N TRP A 57 14.80 2.44 -18.22
CA TRP A 57 13.39 2.49 -18.62
C TRP A 57 12.63 3.36 -17.61
N LEU A 58 12.18 4.55 -18.04
CA LEU A 58 11.71 5.61 -17.15
C LEU A 58 10.20 5.54 -16.85
N THR A 59 9.54 4.46 -17.24
CA THR A 59 8.14 4.19 -16.94
C THR A 59 7.97 2.79 -16.32
N THR A 60 6.77 2.24 -16.34
CA THR A 60 6.48 0.87 -15.90
C THR A 60 7.31 -0.13 -16.70
N GLY A 61 8.12 -0.92 -16.03
CA GLY A 61 9.04 -1.87 -16.63
C GLY A 61 8.88 -3.29 -16.08
N ARG A 62 9.85 -4.16 -16.36
CA ARG A 62 9.81 -5.60 -16.06
C ARG A 62 9.51 -5.95 -14.60
N TYR A 63 10.01 -5.15 -13.65
CA TYR A 63 9.73 -5.36 -12.23
C TYR A 63 8.27 -5.10 -11.86
N ALA A 64 7.65 -4.09 -12.47
CA ALA A 64 6.23 -3.82 -12.26
C ALA A 64 5.37 -4.96 -12.85
N GLU A 65 5.68 -5.42 -14.05
CA GLU A 65 4.98 -6.55 -14.69
C GLU A 65 5.13 -7.84 -13.88
N GLN A 66 6.31 -8.08 -13.34
CA GLN A 66 6.57 -9.21 -12.46
C GLN A 66 5.77 -9.11 -11.18
N PHE A 67 5.81 -7.94 -10.52
CA PHE A 67 5.06 -7.68 -9.29
C PHE A 67 3.55 -7.88 -9.49
N GLU A 68 2.96 -7.28 -10.53
CA GLU A 68 1.53 -7.39 -10.81
C GLU A 68 1.10 -8.84 -11.00
N ARG A 69 1.88 -9.63 -11.73
CA ARG A 69 1.61 -11.06 -11.93
C ARG A 69 1.70 -11.86 -10.64
N GLU A 70 2.79 -11.70 -9.91
CA GLU A 70 3.06 -12.49 -8.69
C GLU A 70 2.13 -12.08 -7.55
N PHE A 71 1.85 -10.79 -7.40
CA PHE A 71 0.94 -10.29 -6.39
C PHE A 71 -0.51 -10.69 -6.67
N ALA A 72 -0.95 -10.65 -7.93
CA ALA A 72 -2.26 -11.18 -8.32
C ALA A 72 -2.40 -12.66 -7.95
N GLN A 73 -1.37 -13.46 -8.24
CA GLN A 73 -1.34 -14.88 -7.88
C GLN A 73 -1.39 -15.09 -6.36
N TYR A 74 -0.58 -14.35 -5.61
CA TYR A 74 -0.53 -14.42 -4.14
C TYR A 74 -1.87 -14.09 -3.51
N MET A 75 -2.56 -13.06 -4.00
CA MET A 75 -3.87 -12.61 -3.51
C MET A 75 -5.03 -13.46 -4.04
N GLY A 76 -4.78 -14.44 -4.92
CA GLY A 76 -5.84 -15.21 -5.58
C GLY A 76 -6.75 -14.35 -6.46
N SER A 77 -6.28 -13.19 -6.91
CA SER A 77 -7.00 -12.29 -7.79
C SER A 77 -6.62 -12.52 -9.25
N ARG A 78 -7.49 -12.06 -10.15
CA ARG A 78 -7.24 -12.21 -11.60
C ARG A 78 -6.20 -11.21 -12.11
N PHE A 79 -6.17 -10.03 -11.52
CA PHE A 79 -5.28 -8.93 -11.89
C PHE A 79 -4.80 -8.20 -10.64
N ALA A 80 -3.65 -7.57 -10.75
CA ALA A 80 -3.16 -6.55 -9.84
C ALA A 80 -2.65 -5.37 -10.68
N LEU A 81 -2.69 -4.19 -10.12
CA LEU A 81 -2.16 -2.97 -10.73
C LEU A 81 -1.21 -2.31 -9.75
N LEU A 82 0.03 -2.09 -10.17
CA LEU A 82 1.01 -1.35 -9.40
C LEU A 82 0.76 0.15 -9.52
N VAL A 83 0.78 0.83 -8.41
CA VAL A 83 0.72 2.29 -8.31
C VAL A 83 1.88 2.82 -7.47
N ASN A 84 2.13 4.12 -7.53
CA ASN A 84 3.28 4.75 -6.88
C ASN A 84 3.21 4.82 -5.35
N SER A 85 2.06 4.55 -4.74
CA SER A 85 1.88 4.59 -3.29
C SER A 85 0.59 3.90 -2.84
N GLY A 86 0.51 3.51 -1.55
CA GLY A 86 -0.73 3.05 -0.94
C GLY A 86 -1.85 4.09 -0.97
N SER A 87 -1.52 5.38 -0.90
CA SER A 87 -2.50 6.46 -1.06
C SER A 87 -3.16 6.43 -2.43
N SER A 88 -2.37 6.24 -3.50
CA SER A 88 -2.88 6.09 -4.86
C SER A 88 -3.67 4.79 -5.03
N ALA A 89 -3.27 3.71 -4.35
CA ALA A 89 -4.01 2.46 -4.37
C ALA A 89 -5.41 2.63 -3.76
N ASN A 90 -5.52 3.28 -2.60
CA ASN A 90 -6.81 3.58 -1.97
C ASN A 90 -7.68 4.48 -2.85
N LEU A 91 -7.09 5.54 -3.43
CA LEU A 91 -7.83 6.42 -4.34
C LEU A 91 -8.35 5.65 -5.56
N LEU A 92 -7.51 4.84 -6.18
CA LEU A 92 -7.89 4.04 -7.34
C LEU A 92 -8.99 3.03 -6.99
N ALA A 93 -8.88 2.36 -5.84
CA ALA A 93 -9.87 1.38 -5.37
C ALA A 93 -11.25 2.03 -5.19
N VAL A 94 -11.32 3.17 -4.49
CA VAL A 94 -12.59 3.89 -4.29
C VAL A 94 -13.14 4.43 -5.60
N THR A 95 -12.27 5.03 -6.44
CA THR A 95 -12.67 5.56 -7.74
C THR A 95 -13.19 4.45 -8.66
N ALA A 96 -12.61 3.25 -8.63
CA ALA A 96 -13.11 2.12 -9.41
C ALA A 96 -14.55 1.72 -9.04
N LEU A 97 -14.95 1.92 -7.77
CA LEU A 97 -16.32 1.66 -7.32
C LEU A 97 -17.34 2.68 -7.86
N THR A 98 -16.89 3.82 -8.39
CA THR A 98 -17.77 4.79 -9.04
C THR A 98 -17.99 4.50 -10.53
N SER A 99 -17.34 3.46 -11.07
CA SER A 99 -17.37 3.13 -12.49
C SER A 99 -18.78 2.83 -13.00
N PRO A 100 -19.19 3.42 -14.13
CA PRO A 100 -20.47 3.09 -14.77
C PRO A 100 -20.63 1.61 -15.14
N LEU A 101 -19.55 0.87 -15.27
CA LEU A 101 -19.56 -0.57 -15.55
C LEU A 101 -20.19 -1.40 -14.41
N LEU A 102 -20.28 -0.84 -13.20
CA LEU A 102 -20.95 -1.48 -12.07
C LEU A 102 -22.48 -1.33 -12.08
N GLY A 103 -23.02 -0.56 -13.02
CA GLY A 103 -24.45 -0.30 -13.13
C GLY A 103 -25.02 0.34 -11.87
N GLU A 104 -26.08 -0.21 -11.32
CA GLU A 104 -26.73 0.30 -10.10
C GLU A 104 -25.92 0.10 -8.81
N ARG A 105 -24.90 -0.76 -8.84
CA ARG A 105 -24.03 -1.01 -7.69
C ARG A 105 -22.90 0.01 -7.55
N ARG A 106 -22.75 0.92 -8.51
CA ARG A 106 -21.70 1.94 -8.44
C ARG A 106 -21.97 2.93 -7.32
N LEU A 107 -20.91 3.45 -6.74
CA LEU A 107 -20.97 4.59 -5.84
C LEU A 107 -21.27 5.88 -6.63
N GLN A 108 -22.10 6.73 -6.06
CA GLN A 108 -22.49 8.02 -6.63
C GLN A 108 -22.22 9.15 -5.62
N PRO A 109 -21.99 10.38 -6.08
CA PRO A 109 -21.87 11.54 -5.19
C PRO A 109 -23.07 11.60 -4.22
N GLY A 110 -22.76 11.76 -2.91
CA GLY A 110 -23.75 11.77 -1.85
C GLY A 110 -24.03 10.40 -1.19
N ASP A 111 -23.52 9.30 -1.75
CA ASP A 111 -23.53 8.01 -1.08
C ASP A 111 -22.61 8.03 0.16
N GLU A 112 -23.02 7.31 1.20
CA GLU A 112 -22.29 7.21 2.46
C GLU A 112 -21.32 6.03 2.46
N VAL A 113 -20.12 6.29 3.00
CA VAL A 113 -19.09 5.29 3.21
C VAL A 113 -18.67 5.31 4.67
N ILE A 114 -18.90 4.20 5.37
CA ILE A 114 -18.48 4.07 6.77
C ILE A 114 -16.97 3.89 6.84
N THR A 115 -16.36 4.60 7.79
CA THR A 115 -14.92 4.53 8.06
C THR A 115 -14.63 4.76 9.56
N VAL A 116 -13.37 4.63 9.97
CA VAL A 116 -12.98 4.85 11.36
C VAL A 116 -12.56 6.30 11.60
N ALA A 117 -12.87 6.81 12.79
CA ALA A 117 -12.47 8.16 13.22
C ALA A 117 -10.97 8.26 13.50
N ALA A 118 -10.36 7.19 14.03
CA ALA A 118 -8.92 7.09 14.25
C ALA A 118 -8.29 6.30 13.10
N GLY A 119 -7.78 7.00 12.10
CA GLY A 119 -7.21 6.37 10.92
C GLY A 119 -6.28 7.31 10.15
N PHE A 120 -5.68 6.77 9.10
CA PHE A 120 -4.78 7.55 8.26
C PHE A 120 -5.59 8.37 7.23
N PRO A 121 -5.19 9.62 6.92
CA PRO A 121 -5.94 10.48 6.00
C PRO A 121 -6.22 9.85 4.62
N THR A 122 -5.35 8.96 4.17
CA THR A 122 -5.51 8.27 2.87
C THR A 122 -6.63 7.22 2.84
N THR A 123 -7.20 6.86 3.98
CA THR A 123 -8.44 6.06 4.04
C THR A 123 -9.66 6.93 3.81
N VAL A 124 -9.65 8.18 4.28
CA VAL A 124 -10.78 9.12 4.23
C VAL A 124 -10.79 9.95 2.94
N ASN A 125 -9.62 10.45 2.53
CA ASN A 125 -9.51 11.37 1.39
C ASN A 125 -10.15 10.85 0.08
N PRO A 126 -10.00 9.56 -0.30
CA PRO A 126 -10.65 9.02 -1.49
C PRO A 126 -12.19 9.09 -1.45
N ILE A 127 -12.78 8.99 -0.25
CA ILE A 127 -14.24 9.12 -0.07
C ILE A 127 -14.64 10.54 -0.49
N ILE A 128 -13.99 11.55 0.08
CA ILE A 128 -14.29 12.96 -0.19
C ILE A 128 -13.98 13.34 -1.65
N GLN A 129 -12.85 12.86 -2.19
CA GLN A 129 -12.42 13.16 -3.56
C GLN A 129 -13.40 12.61 -4.62
N ASN A 130 -14.12 11.53 -4.29
CA ASN A 130 -15.16 10.98 -5.17
C ASN A 130 -16.56 11.55 -4.89
N GLY A 131 -16.68 12.62 -4.08
CA GLY A 131 -17.95 13.25 -3.74
C GLY A 131 -18.85 12.41 -2.80
N LEU A 132 -18.28 11.40 -2.16
CA LEU A 132 -18.95 10.53 -1.19
C LEU A 132 -18.90 11.17 0.20
N ILE A 133 -19.76 10.71 1.10
CA ILE A 133 -19.90 11.20 2.47
C ILE A 133 -19.25 10.21 3.44
N PRO A 134 -18.18 10.58 4.14
CA PRO A 134 -17.61 9.71 5.18
C PRO A 134 -18.52 9.70 6.41
N VAL A 135 -18.87 8.52 6.89
CA VAL A 135 -19.57 8.29 8.16
C VAL A 135 -18.58 7.68 9.13
N PHE A 136 -18.23 8.41 10.16
CA PHE A 136 -17.18 8.01 11.10
C PHE A 136 -17.77 7.20 12.26
N LEU A 137 -17.13 6.07 12.52
CA LEU A 137 -17.30 5.33 13.77
C LEU A 137 -16.02 5.41 14.61
N ASP A 138 -16.18 5.31 15.92
CA ASP A 138 -15.06 5.29 16.85
C ASP A 138 -14.37 3.93 16.84
N ILE A 139 -13.26 3.82 17.53
CA ILE A 139 -12.46 2.62 17.67
C ILE A 139 -12.67 1.99 19.04
N ASP A 140 -12.46 0.69 19.11
CA ASP A 140 -12.37 -0.05 20.38
C ASP A 140 -10.95 0.03 20.93
N ILE A 141 -10.85 0.41 22.20
CA ILE A 141 -9.58 0.40 22.95
C ILE A 141 -9.55 -0.91 23.75
N PRO A 142 -8.53 -1.79 23.64
CA PRO A 142 -7.16 -1.53 23.17
C PRO A 142 -6.85 -2.02 21.74
N THR A 143 -7.82 -2.47 20.96
CA THR A 143 -7.56 -3.07 19.64
C THR A 143 -7.30 -2.04 18.54
N TYR A 144 -7.77 -0.82 18.73
CA TYR A 144 -7.76 0.28 17.77
C TYR A 144 -8.48 -0.02 16.45
N ASN A 145 -9.23 -1.11 16.39
CA ASN A 145 -10.12 -1.43 15.27
C ASN A 145 -11.49 -0.76 15.47
N ILE A 146 -12.28 -0.67 14.40
CA ILE A 146 -13.62 -0.08 14.44
C ILE A 146 -14.47 -0.73 15.53
N ASP A 147 -15.21 0.07 16.31
CA ASP A 147 -16.21 -0.43 17.23
C ASP A 147 -17.44 -0.94 16.44
N VAL A 148 -17.48 -2.26 16.26
CA VAL A 148 -18.53 -2.93 15.49
C VAL A 148 -19.91 -2.85 16.16
N THR A 149 -19.99 -2.52 17.46
CA THR A 149 -21.27 -2.43 18.18
C THR A 149 -22.13 -1.26 17.69
N HIS A 150 -21.49 -0.24 17.09
CA HIS A 150 -22.17 0.92 16.53
C HIS A 150 -22.38 0.82 15.01
N LEU A 151 -21.91 -0.25 14.36
CA LEU A 151 -21.94 -0.36 12.92
C LEU A 151 -23.36 -0.38 12.36
N GLU A 152 -24.25 -1.18 12.95
CA GLU A 152 -25.64 -1.31 12.49
C GLU A 152 -26.40 0.03 12.59
N ALA A 153 -26.19 0.78 13.67
CA ALA A 153 -26.82 2.09 13.87
C ALA A 153 -26.31 3.17 12.90
N ALA A 154 -25.13 2.98 12.32
CA ALA A 154 -24.53 3.89 11.34
C ALA A 154 -25.00 3.62 9.90
N ILE A 155 -25.63 2.48 9.66
CA ILE A 155 -26.11 2.12 8.32
C ILE A 155 -27.42 2.87 8.03
N SER A 156 -27.46 3.55 6.90
CA SER A 156 -28.64 4.20 6.33
C SER A 156 -28.91 3.69 4.91
N ASP A 157 -30.01 4.13 4.30
CA ASP A 157 -30.32 3.81 2.89
C ASP A 157 -29.25 4.32 1.91
N ARG A 158 -28.45 5.32 2.34
CA ARG A 158 -27.35 5.88 1.56
C ARG A 158 -26.02 5.18 1.78
N THR A 159 -25.90 4.31 2.77
CA THR A 159 -24.66 3.56 3.03
C THR A 159 -24.45 2.53 1.95
N LYS A 160 -23.33 2.65 1.22
CA LYS A 160 -23.01 1.78 0.06
C LYS A 160 -21.69 1.05 0.20
N ALA A 161 -20.79 1.50 1.09
CA ALA A 161 -19.49 0.87 1.29
C ALA A 161 -18.99 1.08 2.72
N ILE A 162 -18.01 0.25 3.09
CA ILE A 162 -17.23 0.37 4.33
C ILE A 162 -15.77 0.30 3.92
N ILE A 163 -14.97 1.27 4.35
CA ILE A 163 -13.52 1.33 4.11
C ILE A 163 -12.80 1.45 5.43
N LEU A 164 -11.95 0.48 5.72
CA LEU A 164 -11.23 0.39 6.99
C LEU A 164 -9.75 0.11 6.76
N ALA A 165 -8.93 0.61 7.69
CA ALA A 165 -7.59 0.09 7.94
C ALA A 165 -7.67 -0.76 9.22
N HIS A 166 -7.28 -2.02 9.14
CA HIS A 166 -7.15 -2.88 10.30
C HIS A 166 -5.78 -2.72 10.94
N THR A 167 -5.74 -2.67 12.26
CA THR A 167 -4.51 -2.62 13.09
C THR A 167 -4.17 -3.98 13.68
#